data_b2e53bddd746255b549813d3e0d4ced7
#
_entry.id   b2e53bddd746255b549813d3e0d4ced7
#
_cell.length_a   1.000
_cell.length_b   1.000
_cell.length_c   1.000
_cell.angle_alpha   90.00
_cell.angle_beta   90.00
_cell.angle_gamma   90.00
#
_symmetry.space_group_name_H-M   'P 1'
#
loop_
_entity.id
_entity.type
_entity.pdbx_description
1 polymer ?
#
loop_
_entity_poly.entity_id
_entity_poly.type
_entity_poly.pdbx_seq_one_letter_code
_entity_poly.pdbx_strand_id
1 'polypeptide(L)'
;MNIPDIVATYLLSITKDIMDNIFVHSNANKVSIKIYLSSKLIDVYINDNGVGIDSNYDTNSPWYSSLHRIKEIIYLLNGTLKIDGDSKSGTNVRFTIPLE
;
A
#
# COMPACT_ATOMS: atom_id res chain seq x y z
N MET A 1 20.65 2.06 11.25
CA MET A 1 19.21 2.31 11.52
C MET A 1 18.54 0.99 11.87
N ASN A 2 17.85 0.95 12.99
CA ASN A 2 17.18 -0.27 13.43
C ASN A 2 15.68 -0.14 13.23
N ILE A 3 15.12 -1.11 12.49
CA ILE A 3 13.68 -1.23 12.35
C ILE A 3 13.23 -2.34 13.30
N PRO A 4 12.30 -2.06 14.21
CA PRO A 4 11.78 -3.13 15.07
C PRO A 4 11.26 -4.32 14.26
N ASP A 5 11.48 -5.52 14.73
CA ASP A 5 11.10 -6.73 13.99
C ASP A 5 9.62 -6.78 13.67
N ILE A 6 8.77 -6.31 14.57
CA ILE A 6 7.33 -6.30 14.34
C ILE A 6 6.96 -5.34 13.20
N VAL A 7 7.63 -4.20 13.13
CA VAL A 7 7.40 -3.24 12.05
C VAL A 7 7.84 -3.83 10.72
N ALA A 8 9.00 -4.47 10.68
CA ALA A 8 9.49 -5.12 9.46
C ALA A 8 8.53 -6.21 8.99
N THR A 9 8.00 -7.02 9.91
CA THR A 9 7.05 -8.07 9.58
C THR A 9 5.77 -7.50 8.98
N TYR A 10 5.20 -6.47 9.58
CA TYR A 10 4.00 -5.84 9.06
C TYR A 10 4.26 -5.11 7.74
N LEU A 11 5.43 -4.47 7.61
CA LEU A 11 5.80 -3.81 6.36
C LEU A 11 5.82 -4.79 5.19
N LEU A 12 6.42 -5.95 5.38
CA LEU A 12 6.45 -7.00 4.36
C LEU A 12 5.04 -7.50 4.04
N SER A 13 4.22 -7.71 5.05
CA SER A 13 2.85 -8.18 4.88
C SER A 13 2.00 -7.16 4.10
N ILE A 14 2.08 -5.90 4.46
CA ILE A 14 1.35 -4.82 3.78
C ILE A 14 1.79 -4.73 2.31
N THR A 15 3.09 -4.73 2.08
CA THR A 15 3.64 -4.61 0.72
C THR A 15 3.20 -5.79 -0.14
N LYS A 16 3.26 -6.99 0.41
CA LYS A 16 2.82 -8.19 -0.31
C LYS A 16 1.34 -8.12 -0.66
N ASP A 17 0.49 -7.71 0.27
CA ASP A 17 -0.93 -7.59 0.02
C ASP A 17 -1.23 -6.58 -1.09
N ILE A 18 -0.56 -5.43 -1.07
CA ILE A 18 -0.73 -4.42 -2.11
C ILE A 18 -0.29 -4.97 -3.47
N MET A 19 0.87 -5.62 -3.52
CA MET A 19 1.39 -6.19 -4.77
C MET A 19 0.47 -7.28 -5.32
N ASP A 20 -0.03 -8.16 -4.46
CA ASP A 20 -0.95 -9.22 -4.88
C ASP A 20 -2.22 -8.62 -5.50
N ASN A 21 -2.74 -7.55 -4.92
CA ASN A 21 -3.93 -6.90 -5.44
C ASN A 21 -3.67 -6.20 -6.78
N ILE A 22 -2.50 -5.59 -6.94
CA ILE A 22 -2.12 -4.98 -8.21
C ILE A 22 -2.08 -6.04 -9.31
N PHE A 23 -1.43 -7.18 -9.06
CA PHE A 23 -1.30 -8.23 -10.07
C PHE A 23 -2.64 -8.88 -10.41
N VAL A 24 -3.53 -9.02 -9.45
CA VAL A 24 -4.81 -9.72 -9.66
C VAL A 24 -5.86 -8.79 -10.27
N HIS A 25 -5.90 -7.51 -9.87
CA HIS A 25 -7.04 -6.65 -10.14
C HIS A 25 -6.77 -5.46 -11.06
N SER A 26 -5.51 -5.02 -11.22
CA SER A 26 -5.24 -3.80 -11.97
C SER A 26 -4.80 -4.02 -13.41
N ASN A 27 -4.44 -5.24 -13.80
CA ASN A 27 -3.85 -5.53 -15.11
C ASN A 27 -2.62 -4.71 -15.42
N ALA A 28 -1.88 -4.30 -14.39
CA ALA A 28 -0.68 -3.51 -14.58
C ALA A 28 0.43 -4.36 -15.19
N ASN A 29 1.23 -3.77 -16.08
CA ASN A 29 2.45 -4.39 -16.58
C ASN A 29 3.70 -3.70 -16.06
N LYS A 30 3.55 -2.62 -15.32
CA LYS A 30 4.64 -1.93 -14.65
C LYS A 30 4.23 -1.55 -13.24
N VAL A 31 5.08 -1.89 -12.26
CA VAL A 31 4.90 -1.51 -10.88
C VAL A 31 6.21 -0.88 -10.40
N SER A 32 6.12 0.26 -9.75
CA SER A 32 7.26 0.95 -9.18
C SER A 32 7.10 1.02 -7.67
N ILE A 33 8.15 0.66 -6.95
CA ILE A 33 8.17 0.75 -5.49
C ILE A 33 9.36 1.62 -5.09
N LYS A 34 9.07 2.63 -4.27
CA LYS A 34 10.09 3.50 -3.70
C LYS A 34 9.94 3.51 -2.20
N ILE A 35 11.04 3.28 -1.50
CA ILE A 35 11.06 3.26 -0.05
C ILE A 35 12.08 4.26 0.44
N TYR A 36 11.64 5.21 1.27
CA TYR A 36 12.49 6.21 1.88
C TYR A 36 12.55 5.95 3.38
N LEU A 37 13.75 5.79 3.89
CA LEU A 37 13.98 5.52 5.31
C LEU A 37 14.66 6.71 5.95
N SER A 38 14.14 7.11 7.11
CA SER A 38 14.82 8.08 7.96
C SER A 38 14.86 7.51 9.38
N SER A 39 15.49 8.21 10.31
CA SER A 39 15.54 7.77 11.70
C SER A 39 14.16 7.78 12.36
N LYS A 40 13.19 8.45 11.79
CA LYS A 40 11.86 8.65 12.40
C LYS A 40 10.71 8.04 11.62
N LEU A 41 10.93 7.70 10.34
CA LEU A 41 9.82 7.40 9.46
C LEU A 41 10.23 6.45 8.33
N ILE A 42 9.35 5.50 8.03
CA ILE A 42 9.39 4.74 6.78
C ILE A 42 8.31 5.32 5.88
N ASP A 43 8.67 5.69 4.64
CA ASP A 43 7.75 6.27 3.67
C ASP A 43 7.81 5.41 2.40
N VAL A 44 6.68 4.81 2.02
CA VAL A 44 6.61 3.86 0.91
C VAL A 44 5.66 4.37 -0.15
N TYR A 45 6.12 4.34 -1.40
CA TYR A 45 5.33 4.70 -2.58
C TYR A 45 5.25 3.48 -3.49
N ILE A 46 4.04 3.05 -3.84
CA ILE A 46 3.82 1.97 -4.78
C ILE A 46 2.91 2.51 -5.89
N ASN A 47 3.41 2.49 -7.10
CA ASN A 47 2.68 3.00 -8.26
C ASN A 47 2.56 1.90 -9.30
N ASP A 48 1.41 1.78 -9.94
CA ASP A 48 1.22 0.89 -11.07
C ASP A 48 0.56 1.64 -12.23
N ASN A 49 0.65 1.06 -13.42
CA ASN A 49 0.05 1.60 -14.64
C ASN A 49 -1.21 0.84 -15.07
N GLY A 50 -1.85 0.15 -14.15
CA GLY A 50 -3.06 -0.61 -14.43
C GLY A 50 -4.30 0.27 -14.51
N VAL A 51 -5.46 -0.35 -14.29
CA VAL A 51 -6.75 0.33 -14.44
C VAL A 51 -7.10 1.25 -13.28
N GLY A 52 -6.32 1.23 -12.21
CA GLY A 52 -6.57 2.08 -11.07
C GLY A 52 -7.72 1.60 -10.19
N ILE A 53 -7.91 2.30 -9.08
CA ILE A 53 -9.00 2.05 -8.17
C ILE A 53 -10.08 3.08 -8.41
N ASP A 54 -11.28 2.63 -8.74
CA ASP A 54 -12.44 3.49 -8.89
C ASP A 54 -13.00 3.81 -7.49
N SER A 55 -13.46 5.04 -7.30
CA SER A 55 -14.13 5.44 -6.07
C SER A 55 -15.41 4.65 -5.82
N ASN A 56 -15.94 4.00 -6.85
CA ASN A 56 -17.14 3.17 -6.76
C ASN A 56 -16.83 1.68 -6.66
N TYR A 57 -15.64 1.31 -6.20
CA TYR A 57 -15.28 -0.11 -6.12
C TYR A 57 -16.25 -0.86 -5.20
N ASP A 58 -16.49 -2.12 -5.57
CA ASP A 58 -17.43 -2.98 -4.88
C ASP A 58 -16.88 -3.37 -3.50
N THR A 59 -17.67 -3.15 -2.43
CA THR A 59 -17.29 -3.53 -1.07
C THR A 59 -17.17 -5.03 -0.87
N ASN A 60 -17.68 -5.82 -1.80
CA ASN A 60 -17.55 -7.28 -1.77
C ASN A 60 -16.30 -7.77 -2.51
N SER A 61 -15.52 -6.86 -3.11
CA SER A 61 -14.34 -7.27 -3.85
C SER A 61 -13.21 -7.68 -2.91
N PRO A 62 -12.36 -8.63 -3.32
CA PRO A 62 -11.17 -8.98 -2.53
C PRO A 62 -10.25 -7.78 -2.29
N TRP A 63 -10.18 -6.85 -3.24
CA TRP A 63 -9.39 -5.63 -3.10
C TRP A 63 -9.88 -4.79 -1.92
N TYR A 64 -11.18 -4.63 -1.79
CA TYR A 64 -11.75 -3.86 -0.68
C TYR A 64 -11.40 -4.48 0.67
N SER A 65 -11.53 -5.81 0.80
CA SER A 65 -11.20 -6.51 2.04
C SER A 65 -9.71 -6.37 2.40
N SER A 66 -8.83 -6.50 1.42
CA SER A 66 -7.39 -6.33 1.62
C SER A 66 -7.07 -4.90 2.03
N LEU A 67 -7.69 -3.93 1.38
CA LEU A 67 -7.49 -2.51 1.67
C LEU A 67 -7.89 -2.19 3.12
N HIS A 68 -9.02 -2.73 3.56
CA HIS A 68 -9.49 -2.52 4.94
C HIS A 68 -8.48 -3.07 5.95
N ARG A 69 -7.95 -4.28 5.72
CA ARG A 69 -6.94 -4.88 6.58
C ARG A 69 -5.65 -4.07 6.59
N ILE A 70 -5.22 -3.61 5.42
CA ILE A 70 -4.02 -2.77 5.30
C ILE A 70 -4.18 -1.49 6.11
N LYS A 71 -5.34 -0.84 6.00
CA LYS A 71 -5.61 0.38 6.76
C LYS A 71 -5.57 0.13 8.27
N GLU A 72 -6.13 -0.98 8.73
CA GLU A 72 -6.10 -1.31 10.16
C GLU A 72 -4.67 -1.52 10.66
N ILE A 73 -3.86 -2.25 9.93
CA ILE A 73 -2.47 -2.50 10.32
C ILE A 73 -1.69 -1.18 10.39
N ILE A 74 -1.83 -0.34 9.36
CA ILE A 74 -1.13 0.95 9.32
C ILE A 74 -1.59 1.84 10.47
N TYR A 75 -2.89 1.84 10.76
CA TYR A 75 -3.43 2.60 11.88
C TYR A 75 -2.84 2.13 13.22
N LEU A 76 -2.75 0.81 13.42
CA LEU A 76 -2.15 0.25 14.65
C LEU A 76 -0.69 0.63 14.80
N LEU A 77 0.01 0.85 13.71
CA LEU A 77 1.41 1.28 13.72
C LEU A 77 1.56 2.80 13.78
N ASN A 78 0.46 3.52 13.97
CA ASN A 78 0.42 4.98 13.99
C ASN A 78 0.85 5.61 12.67
N GLY A 79 0.65 4.89 11.57
CA GLY A 79 1.03 5.35 10.25
C GLY A 79 -0.09 6.07 9.52
N THR A 80 0.18 6.43 8.28
CA THR A 80 -0.79 7.06 7.38
C THR A 80 -0.87 6.28 6.08
N LEU A 81 -2.04 6.28 5.46
CA LEU A 81 -2.26 5.63 4.18
C LEU A 81 -3.02 6.56 3.25
N LYS A 82 -2.54 6.69 2.03
CA LYS A 82 -3.23 7.43 0.98
C LYS A 82 -3.23 6.59 -0.29
N ILE A 83 -4.40 6.46 -0.91
CA ILE A 83 -4.56 5.72 -2.17
C ILE A 83 -5.26 6.64 -3.15
N ASP A 84 -4.63 6.85 -4.30
CA ASP A 84 -5.17 7.61 -5.41
C ASP A 84 -5.08 6.79 -6.67
N GLY A 85 -5.97 7.03 -7.61
CA GLY A 85 -5.87 6.38 -8.90
C GLY A 85 -7.09 6.62 -9.75
N ASP A 86 -6.95 6.33 -11.04
CA ASP A 86 -8.06 6.36 -11.98
C ASP A 86 -7.80 5.34 -13.08
N SER A 87 -8.77 5.17 -13.97
CA SER A 87 -8.68 4.18 -15.04
C SER A 87 -7.64 4.53 -16.11
N LYS A 88 -7.07 5.73 -16.07
CA LYS A 88 -6.10 6.19 -17.07
C LYS A 88 -4.68 6.17 -16.54
N SER A 89 -4.46 6.52 -15.27
CA SER A 89 -3.13 6.70 -14.72
C SER A 89 -2.69 5.59 -13.76
N GLY A 90 -3.56 4.59 -13.53
CA GLY A 90 -3.24 3.50 -12.62
C GLY A 90 -3.49 3.86 -11.16
N THR A 91 -2.81 3.17 -10.26
CA THR A 91 -3.01 3.34 -8.83
C THR A 91 -1.73 3.81 -8.17
N ASN A 92 -1.85 4.79 -7.29
CA ASN A 92 -0.75 5.28 -6.45
C ASN A 92 -1.09 5.00 -4.99
N VAL A 93 -0.24 4.26 -4.31
CA VAL A 93 -0.38 3.97 -2.89
C VAL A 93 0.80 4.60 -2.17
N ARG A 94 0.53 5.36 -1.14
CA ARG A 94 1.56 5.90 -0.26
C ARG A 94 1.19 5.58 1.17
N PHE A 95 2.13 5.00 1.89
CA PHE A 95 1.93 4.85 3.33
C PHE A 95 3.20 5.18 4.09
N THR A 96 3.01 5.62 5.33
CA THR A 96 4.12 5.96 6.22
C THR A 96 3.96 5.20 7.52
N ILE A 97 5.08 4.81 8.11
CA ILE A 97 5.11 4.16 9.42
C ILE A 97 6.14 4.88 10.27
N PRO A 98 5.74 5.51 11.38
CA PRO A 98 6.70 6.14 12.27
C PRO A 98 7.51 5.08 13.02
N LEU A 99 8.78 5.38 13.24
CA LEU A 99 9.71 4.46 13.93
C LEU A 99 9.86 4.77 15.42
N GLU A 100 9.14 5.74 15.92
CA GLU A 100 9.12 6.08 17.32
C GLU A 100 7.72 6.21 17.86
#